data_fbeb44083aaf45574c74dc3ef8e40cf1
#
_entry.id   fbeb44083aaf45574c74dc3ef8e40cf1
#
_cell.length_a   1.000
_cell.length_b   1.000
_cell.length_c   1.000
_cell.angle_alpha   90.00
_cell.angle_beta   90.00
_cell.angle_gamma   90.00
#
_symmetry.space_group_name_H-M   'P 1'
#
loop_
_entity.id
_entity.type
_entity.pdbx_description
1 polymer ?
#
loop_
_entity_poly.entity_id
_entity_poly.type
_entity_poly.pdbx_seq_one_letter_code
_entity_poly.pdbx_strand_id
1 'polypeptide(L)' 'MEKGIAIITGADGGMGREITLALAKEGFQIIMACKEPDKARTVCDKIKKGSGNEQIEIRQIDLSSL' A
#
# COMPACT_ATOMS: atom_id res chain seq x y z
N MET A 1 15.48 1.49 13.67
CA MET A 1 15.04 2.88 13.46
C MET A 1 13.84 2.88 12.52
N GLU A 2 12.79 3.57 12.91
CA GLU A 2 11.59 3.65 12.09
C GLU A 2 11.82 4.52 10.86
N LYS A 3 11.40 4.00 9.71
CA LYS A 3 11.52 4.74 8.46
C LYS A 3 10.37 5.73 8.23
N GLY A 4 9.31 5.61 9.00
CA GLY A 4 8.15 6.46 8.84
C GLY A 4 7.00 5.77 8.14
N ILE A 5 5.97 6.54 7.83
CA ILE A 5 4.74 6.02 7.24
C ILE A 5 4.55 6.63 5.86
N ALA A 6 4.30 5.79 4.88
CA ALA A 6 3.98 6.22 3.52
C ALA A 6 2.52 5.92 3.22
N ILE A 7 1.78 6.93 2.80
CA ILE A 7 0.38 6.77 2.41
C ILE A 7 0.33 6.85 0.89
N ILE A 8 -0.20 5.79 0.26
CA ILE A 8 -0.21 5.70 -1.18
C ILE A 8 -1.65 5.57 -1.66
N THR A 9 -2.08 6.52 -2.49
CA THR A 9 -3.40 6.47 -3.12
C THR A 9 -3.25 5.79 -4.49
N GLY A 10 -4.26 5.02 -4.88
CA GLY A 10 -4.21 4.32 -6.16
C GLY A 10 -3.18 3.21 -6.21
N ALA A 11 -2.84 2.63 -5.05
CA ALA A 11 -1.81 1.58 -4.98
C ALA A 11 -2.23 0.29 -5.68
N ASP A 12 -3.51 0.15 -6.00
CA ASP A 12 -4.04 -0.99 -6.75
C ASP A 12 -3.78 -0.87 -8.25
N GLY A 13 -3.31 0.29 -8.73
CA GLY A 13 -2.90 0.45 -10.12
C GLY A 13 -1.45 0.02 -10.32
N GLY A 14 -1.05 -0.18 -11.58
CA GLY A 14 0.28 -0.70 -11.90
C GLY A 14 1.43 0.13 -11.36
N MET A 15 1.39 1.44 -11.59
CA MET A 15 2.46 2.33 -11.14
C MET A 15 2.47 2.47 -9.61
N GLY A 16 1.30 2.61 -9.00
CA GLY A 16 1.21 2.70 -7.55
C GLY A 16 1.72 1.45 -6.87
N ARG A 17 1.49 0.29 -7.46
CA ARG A 17 1.95 -0.98 -6.93
C ARG A 17 3.48 -1.05 -6.90
N GLU A 18 4.13 -0.60 -7.95
CA GLU A 18 5.59 -0.59 -8.02
C GLU A 18 6.20 0.33 -6.97
N ILE A 19 5.63 1.52 -6.81
CA ILE A 19 6.08 2.48 -5.79
C ILE A 19 5.90 1.89 -4.40
N THR A 20 4.75 1.27 -4.15
CA THR A 20 4.46 0.66 -2.86
C THR A 20 5.47 -0.45 -2.55
N LEU A 21 5.77 -1.28 -3.52
CA LEU A 21 6.74 -2.36 -3.33
C LEU A 21 8.13 -1.80 -3.01
N ALA A 22 8.54 -0.78 -3.72
CA ALA A 22 9.84 -0.16 -3.49
C ALA A 22 9.95 0.39 -2.07
N LEU A 23 8.92 1.11 -1.62
CA LEU A 23 8.91 1.67 -0.26
C LEU A 23 8.83 0.58 0.80
N ALA A 24 8.08 -0.48 0.53
CA ALA A 24 7.99 -1.60 1.46
C ALA A 24 9.33 -2.29 1.64
N LYS A 25 10.09 -2.44 0.57
CA LYS A 25 11.43 -3.02 0.63
C LYS A 25 12.38 -2.16 1.48
N GLU A 26 12.15 -0.86 1.50
CA GLU A 26 12.95 0.06 2.30
C GLU A 26 12.59 0.02 3.78
N GLY A 27 11.52 -0.65 4.16
CA GLY A 27 11.12 -0.77 5.55
C GLY A 27 10.09 0.23 6.03
N PHE A 28 9.46 0.96 5.11
CA PHE A 28 8.40 1.89 5.48
C PHE A 28 7.13 1.16 5.90
N GLN A 29 6.42 1.73 6.85
CA GLN A 29 5.05 1.32 7.10
C GLN A 29 4.18 1.91 6.00
N ILE A 30 3.40 1.07 5.33
CA ILE A 30 2.62 1.47 4.17
C ILE A 30 1.14 1.50 4.50
N ILE A 31 0.46 2.57 4.11
CA ILE A 31 -0.99 2.63 4.15
C ILE A 31 -1.47 2.78 2.71
N MET A 32 -2.16 1.76 2.22
CA MET A 32 -2.71 1.75 0.87
C MET A 32 -4.12 2.28 0.91
N ALA A 33 -4.32 3.52 0.48
CA ALA A 33 -5.63 4.14 0.42
C ALA A 33 -6.28 3.85 -0.92
N CYS A 34 -7.45 3.24 -0.92
CA CYS A 34 -8.10 2.81 -2.16
C CYS A 34 -9.62 2.84 -2.01
N LYS A 35 -10.31 2.90 -3.16
CA LYS A 35 -11.76 2.85 -3.19
C LYS A 35 -12.27 1.43 -2.98
N GLU A 36 -11.56 0.47 -3.52
CA GLU A 36 -11.98 -0.94 -3.51
C GLU A 36 -10.96 -1.78 -2.75
N PRO A 37 -11.14 -1.95 -1.43
CA PRO A 37 -10.19 -2.68 -0.61
C PRO A 37 -10.01 -4.14 -1.06
N ASP A 38 -11.05 -4.74 -1.64
CA ASP A 38 -10.96 -6.14 -2.09
C ASP A 38 -9.90 -6.31 -3.18
N LYS A 39 -9.83 -5.37 -4.11
CA LYS A 39 -8.80 -5.41 -5.15
C LYS A 39 -7.41 -5.12 -4.58
N ALA A 40 -7.35 -4.18 -3.66
CA ALA A 40 -6.06 -3.83 -3.04
C ALA A 40 -5.50 -4.96 -2.19
N ARG A 41 -6.37 -5.81 -1.65
CA ARG A 41 -5.92 -6.93 -0.81
C ARG A 41 -4.98 -7.87 -1.54
N THR A 42 -5.29 -8.20 -2.80
CA THR A 42 -4.43 -9.05 -3.60
C THR A 42 -3.07 -8.40 -3.83
N VAL A 43 -3.08 -7.11 -4.14
CA VAL A 43 -1.84 -6.35 -4.34
C VAL A 43 -1.04 -6.29 -3.04
N CYS A 44 -1.73 -6.05 -1.93
CA CYS A 44 -1.11 -5.99 -0.62
C CYS A 44 -0.38 -7.31 -0.29
N ASP A 45 -1.04 -8.45 -0.53
CA ASP A 45 -0.43 -9.75 -0.29
C ASP A 45 0.83 -9.95 -1.13
N LYS A 46 0.77 -9.56 -2.40
CA LYS A 46 1.93 -9.67 -3.28
C LYS A 46 3.09 -8.80 -2.79
N ILE A 47 2.78 -7.60 -2.33
CA ILE A 47 3.80 -6.68 -1.84
C ILE A 47 4.42 -7.20 -0.55
N LYS A 48 3.62 -7.74 0.36
CA LYS A 48 4.14 -8.34 1.58
C LYS A 48 5.10 -9.47 1.28
N LYS A 49 4.74 -10.34 0.35
CA LYS A 49 5.59 -11.47 -0.03
C LYS A 49 6.85 -11.00 -0.74
N GLY A 50 6.73 -10.04 -1.64
CA GLY A 50 7.85 -9.57 -2.43
C GLY A 50 8.84 -8.73 -1.63
N SER A 51 8.37 -7.99 -0.64
CA SER A 51 9.22 -7.10 0.16
C SER A 51 9.66 -7.72 1.48
N GLY A 52 8.94 -8.72 1.98
CA GLY A 52 9.16 -9.24 3.32
C GLY A 52 8.69 -8.32 4.42
N ASN A 53 7.97 -7.25 4.08
CA ASN A 53 7.48 -6.25 5.02
C ASN A 53 6.01 -6.51 5.32
N GLU A 54 5.67 -6.82 6.56
CA GLU A 54 4.30 -7.08 6.97
C GLU A 54 3.56 -5.82 7.43
N GLN A 55 4.23 -4.70 7.52
CA GLN A 55 3.63 -3.45 7.99
C GLN A 55 2.95 -2.73 6.83
N ILE A 56 1.98 -3.38 6.23
CA ILE A 56 1.20 -2.83 5.13
C ILE A 56 -0.28 -2.93 5.49
N GLU A 57 -0.95 -1.79 5.49
CA GLU A 57 -2.35 -1.68 5.86
C GLU A 57 -3.17 -1.15 4.69
N ILE A 58 -4.38 -1.63 4.55
CA ILE A 58 -5.32 -1.15 3.53
C ILE A 58 -6.37 -0.29 4.22
N ARG A 59 -6.59 0.90 3.69
CA ARG A 59 -7.64 1.79 4.15
C ARG A 59 -8.57 2.15 3.01
N GLN A 60 -9.85 2.04 3.26
CA GLN A 60 -10.84 2.46 2.28
C GLN A 60 -11.02 3.97 2.37
N ILE A 61 -10.99 4.63 1.22
CA ILE A 61 -11.26 6.06 1.15
C ILE A 61 -12.46 6.31 0.27
N ASP A 62 -13.23 7.33 0.63
CA ASP A 62 -14.37 7.76 -0.16
C ASP A 62 -14.12 9.17 -0.66
N LEU A 63 -13.73 9.28 -1.92
CA LEU A 63 -13.39 10.55 -2.52
C LEU A 63 -14.61 11.45 -2.72
N SER A 64 -15.82 10.88 -2.69
CA SER A 64 -17.03 11.66 -2.85
C SER A 64 -17.37 12.51 -1.63
N SER A 65 -16.74 12.25 -0.49
CA SER A 65 -16.98 13.03 0.72
C SER A 65 -15.94 14.13 0.96
N LEU A 66 -15.09 14.34 0.01
CA LEU A 66 -14.10 15.42 0.11
C LEU A 66 -14.66 16.78 -0.24
#